data_6fdc231d8b0fa66aac339930a32c78a0
#
_entry.id   6fdc231d8b0fa66aac339930a32c78a0
#
_cell.length_a   1.000
_cell.length_b   1.000
_cell.length_c   1.000
_cell.angle_alpha   90.00
_cell.angle_beta   90.00
_cell.angle_gamma   90.00
#
_symmetry.space_group_name_H-M   'P 1'
#
loop_
_entity.id
_entity.type
_entity.pdbx_description
1 polymer ?
#
loop_
_entity_poly.entity_id
_entity_poly.type
_entity_poly.pdbx_seq_one_letter_code
_entity_poly.pdbx_strand_id
1 'polypeptide(L)'
;MQVVIIEDAARKRAIAREVLEDLPEWFGIPESTEEYIRESGSMPFFAALEGADVLGFMAMKETSPYTCEIYVTGVKKRVHRSGAGRAMFAAFEDYARDHGYRFAQVKTVAPGHYPEYDATVAFYRGVGFLPLEVFPTLWDENNPCLILVKTL
;
A
#
# COMPACT_ATOMS: atom_id res chain seq x y z
N MET A 1 10.52 -7.98 14.45
CA MET A 1 10.13 -7.44 13.14
C MET A 1 11.02 -6.26 12.77
N GLN A 2 11.45 -6.19 11.54
CA GLN A 2 12.30 -5.13 11.01
C GLN A 2 11.73 -4.65 9.69
N VAL A 3 11.70 -3.33 9.45
CA VAL A 3 11.33 -2.78 8.14
C VAL A 3 12.61 -2.40 7.41
N VAL A 4 12.75 -2.89 6.17
CA VAL A 4 13.92 -2.63 5.34
C VAL A 4 13.48 -2.08 3.97
N ILE A 5 14.33 -1.24 3.39
CA ILE A 5 14.15 -0.76 2.02
C ILE A 5 14.79 -1.80 1.11
N ILE A 6 14.02 -2.33 0.16
CA ILE A 6 14.50 -3.30 -0.81
C ILE A 6 14.91 -2.56 -2.08
N GLU A 7 16.13 -2.79 -2.53
CA GLU A 7 16.69 -2.13 -3.72
C GLU A 7 16.60 -2.99 -4.98
N ASP A 8 16.77 -4.31 -4.84
CA ASP A 8 16.78 -5.23 -5.98
C ASP A 8 15.38 -5.42 -6.57
N ALA A 9 15.21 -5.11 -7.86
CA ALA A 9 13.92 -5.17 -8.54
C ALA A 9 13.31 -6.59 -8.54
N ALA A 10 14.12 -7.62 -8.74
CA ALA A 10 13.63 -8.99 -8.74
C ALA A 10 13.13 -9.41 -7.36
N ARG A 11 13.82 -8.97 -6.31
CA ARG A 11 13.42 -9.25 -4.93
C ARG A 11 12.13 -8.51 -4.57
N LYS A 12 11.97 -7.25 -5.01
CA LYS A 12 10.73 -6.50 -4.82
C LYS A 12 9.54 -7.26 -5.42
N ARG A 13 9.69 -7.72 -6.65
CA ARG A 13 8.62 -8.47 -7.33
C ARG A 13 8.32 -9.79 -6.65
N ALA A 14 9.34 -10.51 -6.20
CA ALA A 14 9.15 -11.77 -5.47
C ALA A 14 8.39 -11.56 -4.14
N ILE A 15 8.76 -10.53 -3.39
CA ILE A 15 8.08 -10.18 -2.13
C ILE A 15 6.63 -9.77 -2.40
N ALA A 16 6.39 -8.91 -3.39
CA ALA A 16 5.05 -8.48 -3.75
C ALA A 16 4.18 -9.68 -4.12
N ARG A 17 4.68 -10.59 -4.95
CA ARG A 17 3.95 -11.80 -5.34
C ARG A 17 3.60 -12.65 -4.14
N GLU A 18 4.56 -12.92 -3.28
CA GLU A 18 4.34 -13.76 -2.08
C GLU A 18 3.22 -13.19 -1.20
N VAL A 19 3.24 -11.87 -0.98
CA VAL A 19 2.23 -11.22 -0.12
C VAL A 19 0.87 -11.14 -0.81
N LEU A 20 0.83 -10.70 -2.08
CA LEU A 20 -0.46 -10.50 -2.77
C LEU A 20 -1.18 -11.82 -3.02
N GLU A 21 -0.46 -12.90 -3.25
CA GLU A 21 -1.07 -14.24 -3.40
C GLU A 21 -1.68 -14.75 -2.09
N ASP A 22 -1.26 -14.23 -0.94
CA ASP A 22 -1.85 -14.53 0.37
C ASP A 22 -3.16 -13.75 0.61
N LEU A 23 -3.48 -12.79 -0.25
CA LEU A 23 -4.58 -11.84 -0.06
C LEU A 23 -5.58 -11.84 -1.22
N PRO A 24 -6.13 -12.99 -1.63
CA PRO A 24 -7.05 -13.04 -2.78
C PRO A 24 -8.34 -12.23 -2.57
N GLU A 25 -8.73 -11.96 -1.32
CA GLU A 25 -9.92 -11.17 -1.00
C GLU A 25 -9.77 -9.71 -1.45
N TRP A 26 -8.54 -9.18 -1.47
CA TRP A 26 -8.23 -7.82 -1.92
C TRP A 26 -7.71 -7.79 -3.35
N PHE A 27 -7.04 -8.85 -3.80
CA PHE A 27 -6.32 -8.93 -5.06
C PHE A 27 -6.81 -10.12 -5.89
N GLY A 28 -8.12 -10.13 -6.18
CA GLY A 28 -8.78 -11.24 -6.86
C GLY A 28 -8.78 -11.17 -8.39
N ILE A 29 -8.28 -10.08 -8.98
CA ILE A 29 -8.21 -9.92 -10.44
C ILE A 29 -6.76 -10.18 -10.89
N PRO A 30 -6.47 -11.33 -11.55
CA PRO A 30 -5.09 -11.72 -11.86
C PRO A 30 -4.31 -10.69 -12.66
N GLU A 31 -4.92 -10.05 -13.65
CA GLU A 31 -4.26 -9.05 -14.49
C GLU A 31 -3.82 -7.83 -13.68
N SER A 32 -4.69 -7.38 -12.76
CA SER A 32 -4.38 -6.24 -11.88
C SER A 32 -3.27 -6.60 -10.91
N THR A 33 -3.30 -7.81 -10.36
CA THR A 33 -2.28 -8.29 -9.44
C THR A 33 -0.91 -8.36 -10.12
N GLU A 34 -0.85 -8.88 -11.34
CA GLU A 34 0.39 -8.94 -12.12
C GLU A 34 0.94 -7.55 -12.43
N GLU A 35 0.07 -6.59 -12.70
CA GLU A 35 0.49 -5.20 -12.91
C GLU A 35 1.11 -4.61 -11.65
N TYR A 36 0.48 -4.80 -10.48
CA TYR A 36 1.04 -4.35 -9.20
C TYR A 36 2.42 -4.94 -8.94
N ILE A 37 2.58 -6.24 -9.20
CA ILE A 37 3.86 -6.94 -9.00
C ILE A 37 4.93 -6.34 -9.93
N ARG A 38 4.62 -6.21 -11.20
CA ARG A 38 5.55 -5.69 -12.21
C ARG A 38 5.98 -4.26 -11.89
N GLU A 39 5.01 -3.38 -11.63
CA GLU A 39 5.27 -1.96 -11.41
C GLU A 39 6.03 -1.72 -10.10
N SER A 40 5.79 -2.53 -9.08
CA SER A 40 6.50 -2.42 -7.80
C SER A 40 8.01 -2.56 -7.92
N GLY A 41 8.48 -3.28 -8.94
CA GLY A 41 9.91 -3.51 -9.16
C GLY A 41 10.71 -2.22 -9.41
N SER A 42 10.08 -1.15 -9.87
CA SER A 42 10.73 0.12 -10.17
C SER A 42 10.45 1.20 -9.13
N MET A 43 9.76 0.88 -8.05
CA MET A 43 9.35 1.86 -7.03
C MET A 43 10.17 1.73 -5.75
N PRO A 44 10.27 2.81 -4.95
CA PRO A 44 10.71 2.66 -3.56
C PRO A 44 9.84 1.62 -2.85
N PHE A 45 10.47 0.73 -2.09
CA PHE A 45 9.80 -0.48 -1.63
C PHE A 45 10.23 -0.78 -0.19
N PHE A 46 9.26 -0.91 0.69
CA PHE A 46 9.45 -1.14 2.11
C PHE A 46 8.93 -2.52 2.45
N ALA A 47 9.74 -3.36 3.07
CA ALA A 47 9.33 -4.71 3.46
C ALA A 47 9.43 -4.88 4.97
N ALA A 48 8.40 -5.49 5.56
CA ALA A 48 8.43 -5.91 6.95
C ALA A 48 8.89 -7.37 7.00
N LEU A 49 9.97 -7.62 7.73
CA LEU A 49 10.60 -8.94 7.82
C LEU A 49 10.72 -9.40 9.27
N GLU A 50 10.59 -10.70 9.49
CA GLU A 50 10.97 -11.36 10.73
C GLU A 50 12.04 -12.37 10.37
N GLY A 51 13.32 -11.99 10.58
CA GLY A 51 14.42 -12.77 10.02
C GLY A 51 14.33 -12.82 8.48
N ALA A 52 14.27 -14.00 7.91
CA ALA A 52 14.08 -14.20 6.47
C ALA A 52 12.61 -14.26 6.05
N ASP A 53 11.69 -14.25 7.02
CA ASP A 53 10.26 -14.40 6.76
C ASP A 53 9.64 -13.05 6.36
N VAL A 54 8.98 -13.01 5.21
CA VAL A 54 8.30 -11.81 4.72
C VAL A 54 6.94 -11.70 5.37
N LEU A 55 6.68 -10.57 6.03
CA LEU A 55 5.39 -10.29 6.67
C LEU A 55 4.48 -9.42 5.80
N GLY A 56 5.06 -8.48 5.07
CA GLY A 56 4.31 -7.54 4.24
C GLY A 56 5.22 -6.62 3.45
N PHE A 57 4.61 -5.77 2.62
CA PHE A 57 5.32 -4.77 1.84
C PHE A 57 4.47 -3.53 1.60
N MET A 58 5.13 -2.45 1.20
CA MET A 58 4.48 -1.20 0.80
C MET A 58 5.33 -0.57 -0.31
N ALA A 59 4.72 -0.28 -1.46
CA ALA A 59 5.40 0.35 -2.59
C ALA A 59 4.93 1.79 -2.74
N MET A 60 5.87 2.69 -3.06
CA MET A 60 5.62 4.12 -3.21
C MET A 60 5.69 4.53 -4.68
N LYS A 61 4.68 5.29 -5.12
CA LYS A 61 4.67 5.88 -6.46
C LYS A 61 4.70 7.40 -6.34
N GLU A 62 5.57 8.07 -7.11
CA GLU A 62 5.49 9.52 -7.24
C GLU A 62 4.35 9.87 -8.19
N THR A 63 3.41 10.71 -7.75
CA THR A 63 2.29 11.17 -8.58
C THR A 63 2.50 12.60 -9.07
N SER A 64 3.32 13.37 -8.34
CA SER A 64 3.79 14.68 -8.73
C SER A 64 5.10 14.95 -7.98
N PRO A 65 5.85 16.04 -8.29
CA PRO A 65 7.04 16.38 -7.51
C PRO A 65 6.77 16.62 -6.02
N TYR A 66 5.51 16.83 -5.63
CA TYR A 66 5.11 17.14 -4.25
C TYR A 66 4.40 15.99 -3.55
N THR A 67 3.95 14.97 -4.28
CA THR A 67 3.02 13.96 -3.75
C THR A 67 3.52 12.56 -4.07
N CYS A 68 3.56 11.72 -3.05
CA CYS A 68 3.78 10.28 -3.21
C CYS A 68 2.52 9.52 -2.84
N GLU A 69 2.36 8.34 -3.42
CA GLU A 69 1.18 7.49 -3.22
C GLU A 69 1.60 6.13 -2.67
N ILE A 70 0.82 5.61 -1.72
CA ILE A 70 0.90 4.19 -1.43
C ILE A 70 0.27 3.49 -2.63
N TYR A 71 1.11 2.99 -3.53
CA TYR A 71 0.66 2.40 -4.78
C TYR A 71 -0.02 1.05 -4.55
N VAL A 72 0.65 0.19 -3.80
CA VAL A 72 0.11 -1.10 -3.37
C VAL A 72 0.79 -1.48 -2.06
N THR A 73 0.03 -2.10 -1.18
CA THR A 73 0.53 -2.58 0.11
C THR A 73 -0.24 -3.82 0.54
N GLY A 74 0.39 -4.65 1.31
CA GLY A 74 -0.26 -5.80 1.91
C GLY A 74 0.53 -6.34 3.09
N VAL A 75 -0.19 -6.96 4.00
CA VAL A 75 0.36 -7.70 5.14
C VAL A 75 -0.27 -9.09 5.11
N LYS A 76 0.55 -10.14 5.22
CA LYS A 76 0.04 -11.52 5.23
C LYS A 76 -1.02 -11.71 6.32
N LYS A 77 -2.05 -12.49 6.02
CA LYS A 77 -3.20 -12.65 6.94
C LYS A 77 -2.79 -13.12 8.34
N ARG A 78 -1.84 -14.05 8.44
CA ARG A 78 -1.39 -14.61 9.72
C ARG A 78 -0.76 -13.58 10.66
N VAL A 79 -0.34 -12.43 10.14
CA VAL A 79 0.28 -11.36 10.92
C VAL A 79 -0.51 -10.05 10.89
N HIS A 80 -1.77 -10.10 10.49
CA HIS A 80 -2.67 -8.95 10.62
C HIS A 80 -2.73 -8.51 12.10
N ARG A 81 -2.82 -7.20 12.32
CA ARG A 81 -2.82 -6.57 13.63
C ARG A 81 -1.54 -6.76 14.43
N SER A 82 -0.42 -7.11 13.76
CA SER A 82 0.89 -7.24 14.40
C SER A 82 1.63 -5.91 14.53
N GLY A 83 1.13 -4.84 13.89
CA GLY A 83 1.82 -3.58 13.78
C GLY A 83 2.71 -3.46 12.55
N ALA A 84 2.75 -4.47 11.68
CA ALA A 84 3.59 -4.45 10.47
C ALA A 84 3.21 -3.31 9.53
N GLY A 85 1.92 -3.08 9.30
CA GLY A 85 1.45 -1.98 8.45
C GLY A 85 1.87 -0.62 8.98
N ARG A 86 1.72 -0.39 10.28
CA ARG A 86 2.14 0.87 10.92
C ARG A 86 3.64 1.08 10.81
N ALA A 87 4.41 0.03 11.03
CA ALA A 87 5.88 0.12 10.96
C ALA A 87 6.34 0.43 9.53
N MET A 88 5.73 -0.21 8.53
CA MET A 88 6.03 0.08 7.13
C MET A 88 5.65 1.51 6.76
N PHE A 89 4.48 1.98 7.22
CA PHE A 89 4.07 3.35 6.93
C PHE A 89 4.99 4.38 7.59
N ALA A 90 5.48 4.11 8.80
CA ALA A 90 6.45 5.00 9.45
C ALA A 90 7.72 5.14 8.60
N ALA A 91 8.23 4.04 8.06
CA ALA A 91 9.40 4.07 7.17
C ALA A 91 9.09 4.78 5.85
N PHE A 92 7.91 4.54 5.28
CA PHE A 92 7.41 5.23 4.08
C PHE A 92 7.38 6.75 4.32
N GLU A 93 6.83 7.16 5.44
CA GLU A 93 6.67 8.57 5.79
C GLU A 93 8.02 9.27 5.96
N ASP A 94 8.96 8.62 6.66
CA ASP A 94 10.31 9.15 6.83
C ASP A 94 11.02 9.31 5.49
N TYR A 95 10.93 8.29 4.62
CA TYR A 95 11.50 8.34 3.28
C TYR A 95 10.88 9.48 2.47
N ALA A 96 9.56 9.62 2.53
CA ALA A 96 8.85 10.66 1.80
C ALA A 96 9.30 12.06 2.21
N ARG A 97 9.41 12.31 3.52
CA ARG A 97 9.89 13.59 4.04
C ARG A 97 11.33 13.87 3.61
N ASP A 98 12.18 12.87 3.70
CA ASP A 98 13.60 12.99 3.32
C ASP A 98 13.79 13.30 1.83
N HIS A 99 12.83 12.89 0.99
CA HIS A 99 12.86 13.12 -0.45
C HIS A 99 12.05 14.36 -0.89
N GLY A 100 11.57 15.16 0.07
CA GLY A 100 10.92 16.43 -0.22
C GLY A 100 9.45 16.37 -0.59
N TYR A 101 8.80 15.23 -0.42
CA TYR A 101 7.35 15.14 -0.64
C TYR A 101 6.61 15.88 0.47
N ARG A 102 5.53 16.53 0.11
CA ARG A 102 4.70 17.33 1.03
C ARG A 102 3.37 16.68 1.34
N PHE A 103 2.94 15.76 0.49
CA PHE A 103 1.66 15.05 0.64
C PHE A 103 1.86 13.56 0.34
N ALA A 104 1.12 12.75 1.07
CA ALA A 104 0.93 11.34 0.74
C ALA A 104 -0.52 11.12 0.40
N GLN A 105 -0.80 10.25 -0.57
CA GLN A 105 -2.16 9.86 -0.91
C GLN A 105 -2.27 8.35 -1.03
N VAL A 106 -3.49 7.85 -0.98
CA VAL A 106 -3.81 6.45 -1.24
C VAL A 106 -5.20 6.37 -1.86
N LYS A 107 -5.37 5.42 -2.78
CA LYS A 107 -6.66 5.11 -3.42
C LYS A 107 -7.14 3.76 -2.91
N THR A 108 -8.39 3.69 -2.54
CA THR A 108 -9.01 2.44 -2.08
C THR A 108 -10.50 2.43 -2.41
N VAL A 109 -11.15 1.29 -2.29
CA VAL A 109 -12.60 1.20 -2.50
C VAL A 109 -13.32 1.95 -1.37
N ALA A 110 -14.27 2.79 -1.72
CA ALA A 110 -15.03 3.56 -0.74
C ALA A 110 -15.76 2.64 0.25
N PRO A 111 -15.91 3.07 1.53
CA PRO A 111 -16.57 2.27 2.57
C PRO A 111 -17.99 1.87 2.21
N GLY A 112 -18.45 0.75 2.76
CA GLY A 112 -19.81 0.27 2.62
C GLY A 112 -20.03 -0.73 1.49
N HIS A 113 -19.00 -1.09 0.73
CA HIS A 113 -19.11 -2.04 -0.38
C HIS A 113 -18.51 -3.41 -0.05
N TYR A 114 -17.36 -3.45 0.63
CA TYR A 114 -16.66 -4.69 0.99
C TYR A 114 -16.07 -4.55 2.39
N PRO A 115 -16.36 -5.50 3.31
CA PRO A 115 -15.80 -5.43 4.67
C PRO A 115 -14.27 -5.35 4.71
N GLU A 116 -13.58 -6.04 3.79
CA GLU A 116 -12.12 -6.04 3.69
C GLU A 116 -11.58 -4.62 3.46
N TYR A 117 -12.24 -3.86 2.60
CA TYR A 117 -11.83 -2.50 2.28
C TYR A 117 -12.24 -1.50 3.37
N ASP A 118 -13.31 -1.77 4.11
CA ASP A 118 -13.68 -0.96 5.27
C ASP A 118 -12.58 -1.00 6.33
N ALA A 119 -12.00 -2.19 6.57
CA ALA A 119 -10.86 -2.34 7.48
C ALA A 119 -9.61 -1.61 6.95
N THR A 120 -9.39 -1.63 5.64
CA THR A 120 -8.29 -0.93 4.99
C THR A 120 -8.40 0.59 5.19
N VAL A 121 -9.59 1.15 4.99
CA VAL A 121 -9.84 2.58 5.23
C VAL A 121 -9.58 2.94 6.69
N ALA A 122 -10.03 2.09 7.62
CA ALA A 122 -9.79 2.30 9.05
C ALA A 122 -8.28 2.33 9.36
N PHE A 123 -7.50 1.48 8.72
CA PHE A 123 -6.03 1.49 8.86
C PHE A 123 -5.45 2.83 8.38
N TYR A 124 -5.81 3.28 7.19
CA TYR A 124 -5.29 4.54 6.66
C TYR A 124 -5.66 5.73 7.54
N ARG A 125 -6.88 5.77 8.02
CA ARG A 125 -7.29 6.80 8.98
C ARG A 125 -6.50 6.72 10.28
N GLY A 126 -6.24 5.51 10.74
CA GLY A 126 -5.45 5.28 11.96
C GLY A 126 -4.03 5.78 11.87
N VAL A 127 -3.42 5.84 10.69
CA VAL A 127 -2.08 6.38 10.48
C VAL A 127 -2.07 7.84 10.02
N GLY A 128 -3.24 8.48 9.98
CA GLY A 128 -3.35 9.94 9.81
C GLY A 128 -3.88 10.43 8.46
N PHE A 129 -4.33 9.53 7.58
CA PHE A 129 -4.97 9.93 6.33
C PHE A 129 -6.39 10.44 6.58
N LEU A 130 -6.80 11.42 5.78
CA LEU A 130 -8.15 11.96 5.78
C LEU A 130 -8.77 11.76 4.40
N PRO A 131 -10.07 11.46 4.32
CA PRO A 131 -10.76 11.38 3.02
C PRO A 131 -10.68 12.70 2.26
N LEU A 132 -10.28 12.64 0.99
CA LEU A 132 -10.30 13.79 0.11
C LEU A 132 -11.61 13.84 -0.68
N GLU A 133 -11.88 12.77 -1.44
CA GLU A 133 -13.03 12.75 -2.34
C GLU A 133 -13.29 11.32 -2.82
N VAL A 134 -14.55 11.00 -3.11
CA VAL A 134 -14.93 9.77 -3.78
C VAL A 134 -15.09 10.05 -5.27
N PHE A 135 -14.44 9.25 -6.10
CA PHE A 135 -14.54 9.30 -7.56
C PHE A 135 -15.34 8.07 -8.00
N PRO A 136 -16.63 8.23 -8.31
CA PRO A 136 -17.54 7.08 -8.48
C PRO A 136 -17.18 6.18 -9.66
N THR A 137 -16.54 6.73 -10.68
CA THR A 137 -16.28 6.00 -11.93
C THR A 137 -14.82 6.01 -12.35
N LEU A 138 -13.90 6.35 -11.45
CA LEU A 138 -12.48 6.35 -11.77
C LEU A 138 -11.99 4.94 -12.17
N TRP A 139 -12.44 3.92 -11.44
CA TRP A 139 -12.16 2.51 -11.74
C TRP A 139 -13.31 1.89 -12.54
N ASP A 140 -14.46 1.69 -11.88
CA ASP A 140 -15.71 1.22 -12.50
C ASP A 140 -16.90 1.53 -11.58
N GLU A 141 -18.11 1.35 -12.09
CA GLU A 141 -19.34 1.67 -11.36
C GLU A 141 -19.52 0.89 -10.05
N ASN A 142 -18.96 -0.33 -9.99
CA ASN A 142 -19.13 -1.22 -8.85
C ASN A 142 -18.07 -0.97 -7.76
N ASN A 143 -17.02 -0.23 -8.08
CA ASN A 143 -15.90 0.04 -7.19
C ASN A 143 -15.59 1.53 -7.13
N PRO A 144 -16.39 2.32 -6.41
CA PRO A 144 -16.12 3.76 -6.23
C PRO A 144 -14.77 3.94 -5.56
N CYS A 145 -13.96 4.86 -6.10
CA CYS A 145 -12.62 5.11 -5.58
C CYS A 145 -12.63 6.23 -4.56
N LEU A 146 -12.25 5.93 -3.31
CA LEU A 146 -11.97 6.93 -2.30
C LEU A 146 -10.49 7.28 -2.36
N ILE A 147 -10.17 8.56 -2.48
CA ILE A 147 -8.80 9.05 -2.30
C ILE A 147 -8.69 9.64 -0.91
N LEU A 148 -7.68 9.17 -0.15
CA LEU A 148 -7.32 9.74 1.14
C LEU A 148 -5.97 10.43 1.01
N VAL A 149 -5.77 11.49 1.79
CA VAL A 149 -4.52 12.28 1.78
C VAL A 149 -4.01 12.52 3.18
N LYS A 150 -2.71 12.74 3.29
CA LYS A 150 -2.03 13.11 4.53
C LYS A 150 -0.99 14.16 4.21
N THR A 151 -0.93 15.24 5.01
CA THR A 151 0.20 16.18 4.95
C THR A 151 1.42 15.58 5.63
N LEU A 152 2.57 15.77 5.02
CA LEU A 152 3.83 15.22 5.53
C LEU A 152 4.66 16.25 6.30
#